data_d73ec5b1a0cbf5b3ef964db61916f4f5
#
_entry.id   d73ec5b1a0cbf5b3ef964db61916f4f5
#
_cell.length_a   1.000
_cell.length_b   1.000
_cell.length_c   1.000
_cell.angle_alpha   90.00
_cell.angle_beta   90.00
_cell.angle_gamma   90.00
#
_symmetry.space_group_name_H-M   'P 1'
#
loop_
_entity.id
_entity.type
_entity.pdbx_description
1 polymer ?
#
loop_
_entity_poly.entity_id
_entity_poly.type
_entity_poly.pdbx_seq_one_letter_code
_entity_poly.pdbx_strand_id
1 'polypeptide(L)'
;MKKKTLSVAAAALAAVMLATGCSQTASSVASSVATSSEIASSVAESTVSAEETSYPLTLQIYDADGNAVDMTYDHAPEKVLSTQLSMTELLIKLGLKDTIVGVFDNDNALKGDIADEIASLNSLGDKKSVSKETILATEPDLILGKGPLMFTESSIGTVQSYQELGIPVYTELASASIDQSLDNIVEDVRNIGEIFNVQETANSYADELQERIDALMDKVSSQSGEPLKVLFMAGYADGTFVAYNSKMSSCMLNALNAENVLDKGGNGLTLENLVSMNPDIIV
;
A
#
# COMPACT_ATOMS: atom_id res chain seq x y z
N MET A 1 41.24 22.64 -9.25
CA MET A 1 40.28 21.53 -9.45
C MET A 1 40.67 20.41 -8.49
N LYS A 2 39.96 20.29 -7.35
CA LYS A 2 40.20 19.23 -6.37
C LYS A 2 38.98 18.27 -6.45
N LYS A 3 39.22 17.04 -6.91
CA LYS A 3 38.26 15.96 -6.95
C LYS A 3 38.06 15.47 -5.53
N LYS A 4 36.81 15.57 -5.01
CA LYS A 4 36.40 14.88 -3.78
C LYS A 4 35.79 13.56 -4.20
N THR A 5 36.45 12.48 -3.85
CA THR A 5 35.89 11.11 -3.92
C THR A 5 34.96 10.86 -2.75
N LEU A 6 33.70 10.61 -3.03
CA LEU A 6 32.73 10.17 -2.04
C LEU A 6 32.85 8.65 -1.91
N SER A 7 33.22 8.17 -0.72
CA SER A 7 33.20 6.75 -0.39
C SER A 7 31.80 6.34 0.06
N VAL A 8 31.18 5.45 -0.70
CA VAL A 8 29.93 4.80 -0.31
C VAL A 8 30.27 3.66 0.66
N ALA A 9 29.89 3.81 1.92
CA ALA A 9 29.97 2.74 2.90
C ALA A 9 28.71 1.87 2.82
N ALA A 10 28.85 0.66 2.28
CA ALA A 10 27.82 -0.36 2.33
C ALA A 10 27.85 -0.99 3.74
N ALA A 11 26.79 -0.79 4.52
CA ALA A 11 26.59 -1.48 5.80
C ALA A 11 25.88 -2.81 5.55
N ALA A 12 26.62 -3.91 5.71
CA ALA A 12 26.09 -5.26 5.75
C ALA A 12 25.45 -5.54 7.11
N LEU A 13 24.16 -5.86 7.16
CA LEU A 13 23.51 -6.41 8.35
C LEU A 13 23.84 -7.90 8.45
N ALA A 14 24.59 -8.28 9.48
CA ALA A 14 24.82 -9.67 9.85
C ALA A 14 23.72 -10.13 10.83
N ALA A 15 23.01 -11.19 10.47
CA ALA A 15 22.07 -11.88 11.33
C ALA A 15 22.85 -12.69 12.41
N VAL A 16 22.56 -12.45 13.68
CA VAL A 16 23.04 -13.27 14.80
C VAL A 16 21.94 -14.25 15.20
N MET A 17 22.15 -15.52 14.91
CA MET A 17 21.38 -16.62 15.48
C MET A 17 22.00 -17.01 16.82
N LEU A 18 21.23 -16.91 17.89
CA LEU A 18 21.55 -17.48 19.20
C LEU A 18 20.77 -18.78 19.37
N ALA A 19 21.49 -19.89 19.27
CA ALA A 19 21.01 -21.20 19.70
C ALA A 19 21.26 -21.35 21.20
N THR A 20 20.22 -21.56 22.00
CA THR A 20 20.34 -21.99 23.39
C THR A 20 20.06 -23.47 23.50
N GLY A 21 21.11 -24.23 23.86
CA GLY A 21 21.02 -25.65 24.16
C GLY A 21 20.54 -25.90 25.60
N CYS A 22 19.68 -26.90 25.74
CA CYS A 22 19.31 -27.49 27.03
C CYS A 22 20.45 -28.24 27.66
N SER A 23 20.64 -28.10 28.99
CA SER A 23 21.31 -29.08 29.81
C SER A 23 20.54 -29.25 31.12
N GLN A 24 20.01 -30.46 31.32
CA GLN A 24 19.44 -30.95 32.58
C GLN A 24 20.53 -31.35 33.53
N THR A 25 20.41 -31.02 34.82
CA THR A 25 20.89 -31.85 35.92
C THR A 25 19.95 -31.69 37.12
N ALA A 26 19.47 -32.82 37.56
CA ALA A 26 18.66 -33.00 38.77
C ALA A 26 19.58 -33.06 40.01
N SER A 27 19.16 -32.50 41.13
CA SER A 27 19.36 -33.10 42.45
C SER A 27 18.44 -32.51 43.50
N SER A 28 17.81 -33.38 44.25
CA SER A 28 16.90 -33.27 45.35
C SER A 28 17.53 -32.63 46.61
N VAL A 29 16.75 -32.00 47.48
CA VAL A 29 16.41 -32.41 48.86
C VAL A 29 15.55 -31.33 49.57
N ALA A 30 14.38 -31.77 50.01
CA ALA A 30 13.60 -31.54 51.25
C ALA A 30 13.45 -30.17 51.92
N SER A 31 12.16 -29.82 52.03
CA SER A 31 11.36 -29.43 53.20
C SER A 31 11.71 -28.19 54.01
N SER A 32 10.81 -27.20 53.99
CA SER A 32 10.10 -26.66 55.17
C SER A 32 8.94 -25.74 54.76
N VAL A 33 7.83 -25.95 55.48
CA VAL A 33 6.55 -25.27 55.35
C VAL A 33 6.64 -23.84 55.88
N ALA A 34 6.16 -22.84 55.11
CA ALA A 34 5.63 -21.60 55.68
C ALA A 34 4.56 -21.07 54.74
N THR A 35 3.38 -21.00 55.26
CA THR A 35 2.13 -20.45 54.72
C THR A 35 2.27 -18.94 54.51
N SER A 36 2.05 -18.45 53.30
CA SER A 36 1.63 -17.05 53.09
C SER A 36 0.88 -16.90 51.77
N SER A 37 -0.32 -16.51 51.93
CA SER A 37 -1.31 -15.85 51.01
C SER A 37 -0.96 -15.79 49.53
N GLU A 38 -1.70 -16.54 48.74
CA GLU A 38 -1.89 -16.33 47.31
C GLU A 38 -2.55 -14.98 47.05
N ILE A 39 -1.79 -14.07 46.41
CA ILE A 39 -2.36 -13.05 45.58
C ILE A 39 -2.22 -13.57 44.16
N ALA A 40 -3.28 -14.21 43.68
CA ALA A 40 -3.46 -14.54 42.28
C ALA A 40 -3.57 -13.24 41.52
N SER A 41 -2.46 -12.76 40.94
CA SER A 41 -2.47 -11.74 39.90
C SER A 41 -2.96 -12.44 38.63
N SER A 42 -4.27 -12.39 38.40
CA SER A 42 -4.82 -12.73 37.09
C SER A 42 -4.34 -11.67 36.11
N VAL A 43 -3.30 -11.99 35.35
CA VAL A 43 -3.03 -11.32 34.09
C VAL A 43 -4.21 -11.74 33.20
N ALA A 44 -5.24 -10.90 33.14
CA ALA A 44 -6.23 -10.98 32.09
C ALA A 44 -5.49 -10.65 30.80
N GLU A 45 -5.14 -11.65 30.05
CA GLU A 45 -4.81 -11.56 28.66
C GLU A 45 -6.08 -10.99 27.99
N SER A 46 -6.08 -9.68 27.76
CA SER A 46 -7.08 -9.03 26.93
C SER A 46 -6.87 -9.55 25.52
N THR A 47 -7.52 -10.66 25.20
CA THR A 47 -7.80 -11.00 23.82
C THR A 47 -8.76 -9.91 23.34
N VAL A 48 -8.23 -8.89 22.68
CA VAL A 48 -9.03 -8.01 21.84
C VAL A 48 -9.52 -8.91 20.71
N SER A 49 -10.73 -9.44 20.86
CA SER A 49 -11.44 -10.07 19.75
C SER A 49 -11.59 -8.99 18.70
N ALA A 50 -10.96 -9.13 17.54
CA ALA A 50 -11.25 -8.27 16.42
C ALA A 50 -12.76 -8.37 16.17
N GLU A 51 -13.45 -7.21 16.19
CA GLU A 51 -14.90 -7.20 15.95
C GLU A 51 -15.13 -7.64 14.51
N GLU A 52 -16.04 -8.62 14.31
CA GLU A 52 -16.47 -9.03 12.99
C GLU A 52 -17.21 -7.89 12.30
N THR A 53 -17.05 -7.78 10.97
CA THR A 53 -17.77 -6.78 10.18
C THR A 53 -19.27 -7.04 10.23
N SER A 54 -20.04 -6.01 10.57
CA SER A 54 -21.49 -6.03 10.47
C SER A 54 -21.91 -5.53 9.08
N TYR A 55 -22.46 -6.43 8.28
CA TYR A 55 -23.02 -6.06 6.98
C TYR A 55 -24.52 -5.69 7.09
N PRO A 56 -25.01 -4.75 6.22
CA PRO A 56 -24.26 -4.03 5.22
C PRO A 56 -23.26 -3.03 5.83
N LEU A 57 -22.03 -3.02 5.33
CA LEU A 57 -21.01 -2.05 5.68
C LEU A 57 -21.08 -0.88 4.70
N THR A 58 -21.03 0.36 5.19
CA THR A 58 -20.95 1.56 4.32
C THR A 58 -19.66 2.33 4.63
N LEU A 59 -18.82 2.51 3.61
CA LEU A 59 -17.60 3.31 3.68
C LEU A 59 -17.68 4.47 2.70
N GLN A 60 -17.01 5.57 3.04
CA GLN A 60 -16.82 6.67 2.11
C GLN A 60 -15.61 6.39 1.22
N ILE A 61 -15.84 6.43 -0.09
CA ILE A 61 -14.79 6.38 -1.13
C ILE A 61 -14.79 7.69 -1.92
N TYR A 62 -13.93 7.82 -2.90
CA TYR A 62 -13.87 9.01 -3.74
C TYR A 62 -13.93 8.63 -5.21
N ASP A 63 -14.73 9.38 -5.99
CA ASP A 63 -14.78 9.22 -7.44
C ASP A 63 -13.50 9.77 -8.12
N ALA A 64 -13.46 9.73 -9.45
CA ALA A 64 -12.31 10.20 -10.23
C ALA A 64 -12.00 11.69 -10.03
N ASP A 65 -13.00 12.50 -9.72
CA ASP A 65 -12.88 13.94 -9.50
C ASP A 65 -12.58 14.31 -8.04
N GLY A 66 -12.61 13.33 -7.13
CA GLY A 66 -12.39 13.52 -5.70
C GLY A 66 -13.66 13.87 -4.92
N ASN A 67 -14.83 13.64 -5.50
CA ASN A 67 -16.08 13.78 -4.75
C ASN A 67 -16.29 12.54 -3.87
N ALA A 68 -16.73 12.78 -2.63
CA ALA A 68 -17.06 11.72 -1.70
C ALA A 68 -18.32 10.95 -2.17
N VAL A 69 -18.24 9.62 -2.10
CA VAL A 69 -19.33 8.71 -2.46
C VAL A 69 -19.46 7.66 -1.34
N ASP A 70 -20.67 7.53 -0.79
CA ASP A 70 -20.97 6.45 0.13
C ASP A 70 -21.17 5.15 -0.65
N MET A 71 -20.32 4.14 -0.34
CA MET A 71 -20.36 2.83 -0.97
C MET A 71 -20.75 1.78 0.05
N THR A 72 -21.76 0.98 -0.29
CA THR A 72 -22.28 -0.08 0.58
C THR A 72 -21.84 -1.45 0.09
N TYR A 73 -21.35 -2.26 1.00
CA TYR A 73 -20.94 -3.66 0.81
C TYR A 73 -21.91 -4.53 1.61
N ASP A 74 -22.70 -5.36 0.92
CA ASP A 74 -23.76 -6.15 1.55
C ASP A 74 -23.22 -7.42 2.22
N HIS A 75 -22.05 -7.87 1.86
CA HIS A 75 -21.35 -9.05 2.40
C HIS A 75 -19.85 -8.97 2.11
N ALA A 76 -19.05 -9.86 2.70
CA ALA A 76 -17.64 -10.02 2.34
C ALA A 76 -17.52 -10.49 0.87
N PRO A 77 -16.73 -9.79 0.02
CA PRO A 77 -16.63 -10.13 -1.40
C PRO A 77 -15.98 -11.49 -1.63
N GLU A 78 -16.50 -12.23 -2.62
CA GLU A 78 -16.01 -13.54 -3.05
C GLU A 78 -15.40 -13.50 -4.45
N LYS A 79 -15.74 -12.50 -5.28
CA LYS A 79 -15.32 -12.37 -6.68
C LYS A 79 -14.80 -10.97 -6.95
N VAL A 80 -13.51 -10.79 -6.80
CA VAL A 80 -12.87 -9.47 -6.84
C VAL A 80 -12.14 -9.25 -8.16
N LEU A 81 -12.45 -8.16 -8.84
CA LEU A 81 -11.59 -7.63 -9.88
C LEU A 81 -10.60 -6.63 -9.27
N SER A 82 -9.31 -6.90 -9.35
CA SER A 82 -8.26 -5.98 -8.91
C SER A 82 -7.60 -5.32 -10.13
N THR A 83 -7.80 -4.02 -10.29
CA THR A 83 -7.33 -3.27 -11.46
C THR A 83 -5.94 -2.66 -11.27
N GLN A 84 -5.34 -2.82 -10.09
CA GLN A 84 -4.05 -2.24 -9.73
C GLN A 84 -3.18 -3.23 -8.96
N LEU A 85 -1.89 -3.22 -9.25
CA LEU A 85 -0.91 -4.10 -8.61
C LEU A 85 -0.90 -3.91 -7.08
N SER A 86 -0.97 -2.68 -6.57
CA SER A 86 -1.01 -2.37 -5.14
C SER A 86 -2.12 -3.12 -4.40
N MET A 87 -3.35 -3.11 -4.96
CA MET A 87 -4.48 -3.82 -4.37
C MET A 87 -4.35 -5.33 -4.51
N THR A 88 -3.83 -5.82 -5.66
CA THR A 88 -3.55 -7.25 -5.85
C THR A 88 -2.55 -7.76 -4.80
N GLU A 89 -1.45 -7.03 -4.58
CA GLU A 89 -0.45 -7.36 -3.57
C GLU A 89 -1.05 -7.34 -2.15
N LEU A 90 -1.89 -6.34 -1.84
CA LEU A 90 -2.58 -6.26 -0.56
C LEU A 90 -3.51 -7.45 -0.34
N LEU A 91 -4.35 -7.81 -1.31
CA LEU A 91 -5.24 -8.98 -1.21
C LEU A 91 -4.45 -10.27 -0.95
N ILE A 92 -3.36 -10.49 -1.68
CA ILE A 92 -2.49 -11.67 -1.46
C ILE A 92 -1.89 -11.64 -0.05
N LYS A 93 -1.38 -10.48 0.39
CA LYS A 93 -0.80 -10.30 1.72
C LYS A 93 -1.80 -10.60 2.84
N LEU A 94 -3.07 -10.28 2.63
CA LEU A 94 -4.16 -10.56 3.58
C LEU A 94 -4.75 -11.97 3.46
N GLY A 95 -4.19 -12.83 2.57
CA GLY A 95 -4.68 -14.20 2.37
C GLY A 95 -5.95 -14.29 1.52
N LEU A 96 -6.28 -13.26 0.76
CA LEU A 96 -7.50 -13.14 -0.06
C LEU A 96 -7.28 -13.46 -1.55
N LYS A 97 -6.17 -14.10 -1.90
CA LYS A 97 -5.82 -14.42 -3.29
C LYS A 97 -6.92 -15.15 -4.04
N ASP A 98 -7.58 -16.11 -3.38
CA ASP A 98 -8.58 -16.98 -3.99
C ASP A 98 -9.88 -16.22 -4.35
N THR A 99 -10.09 -15.01 -3.83
CA THR A 99 -11.22 -14.16 -4.23
C THR A 99 -10.97 -13.44 -5.57
N ILE A 100 -9.73 -13.37 -6.05
CA ILE A 100 -9.37 -12.59 -7.24
C ILE A 100 -9.80 -13.34 -8.51
N VAL A 101 -10.82 -12.84 -9.18
CA VAL A 101 -11.33 -13.41 -10.46
C VAL A 101 -10.67 -12.81 -11.69
N GLY A 102 -10.01 -11.65 -11.55
CA GLY A 102 -9.29 -10.99 -12.64
C GLY A 102 -8.37 -9.89 -12.16
N VAL A 103 -7.31 -9.67 -12.93
CA VAL A 103 -6.36 -8.56 -12.79
C VAL A 103 -6.08 -7.94 -14.16
N PHE A 104 -5.50 -6.75 -14.18
CA PHE A 104 -4.98 -6.17 -15.42
C PHE A 104 -3.49 -6.45 -15.56
N ASP A 105 -2.97 -6.37 -16.80
CA ASP A 105 -1.55 -6.50 -17.06
C ASP A 105 -0.75 -5.45 -16.27
N ASN A 106 0.40 -5.86 -15.76
CA ASN A 106 1.30 -4.97 -15.03
C ASN A 106 2.13 -4.14 -16.01
N ASP A 107 2.31 -2.86 -15.71
CA ASP A 107 3.13 -1.94 -16.51
C ASP A 107 4.62 -2.30 -16.50
N ASN A 108 5.07 -3.03 -15.46
CA ASN A 108 6.45 -3.40 -15.26
C ASN A 108 6.59 -4.90 -14.93
N ALA A 109 7.78 -5.43 -15.08
CA ALA A 109 8.09 -6.78 -14.67
C ALA A 109 7.88 -6.95 -13.15
N LEU A 110 7.16 -7.98 -12.77
CA LEU A 110 6.94 -8.34 -11.38
C LEU A 110 8.26 -8.70 -10.70
N LYS A 111 8.40 -8.35 -9.44
CA LYS A 111 9.57 -8.61 -8.61
C LYS A 111 9.12 -9.01 -7.20
N GLY A 112 10.01 -9.70 -6.49
CA GLY A 112 9.77 -10.10 -5.12
C GLY A 112 9.07 -11.45 -4.99
N ASP A 113 8.78 -11.82 -3.74
CA ASP A 113 8.36 -13.17 -3.36
C ASP A 113 6.97 -13.55 -3.86
N ILE A 114 6.11 -12.54 -4.16
CA ILE A 114 4.74 -12.77 -4.64
C ILE A 114 4.60 -12.70 -6.16
N ALA A 115 5.72 -12.52 -6.90
CA ALA A 115 5.69 -12.38 -8.35
C ALA A 115 5.04 -13.60 -9.05
N ASP A 116 5.38 -14.81 -8.61
CA ASP A 116 4.80 -16.05 -9.17
C ASP A 116 3.31 -16.18 -8.84
N GLU A 117 2.90 -15.72 -7.67
CA GLU A 117 1.49 -15.72 -7.26
C GLU A 117 0.67 -14.78 -8.13
N ILE A 118 1.16 -13.56 -8.36
CA ILE A 118 0.51 -12.57 -9.23
C ILE A 118 0.48 -13.07 -10.68
N ALA A 119 1.59 -13.64 -11.18
CA ALA A 119 1.67 -14.18 -12.53
C ALA A 119 0.72 -15.37 -12.77
N SER A 120 0.26 -16.03 -11.71
CA SER A 120 -0.72 -17.12 -11.80
C SER A 120 -2.17 -16.66 -11.87
N LEU A 121 -2.45 -15.36 -11.65
CA LEU A 121 -3.80 -14.82 -11.70
C LEU A 121 -4.31 -14.66 -13.13
N ASN A 122 -5.63 -14.63 -13.29
CA ASN A 122 -6.29 -14.43 -14.57
C ASN A 122 -6.14 -12.98 -15.05
N SER A 123 -5.22 -12.70 -15.99
CA SER A 123 -5.09 -11.37 -16.59
C SER A 123 -6.19 -11.17 -17.64
N LEU A 124 -6.89 -10.05 -17.56
CA LEU A 124 -7.86 -9.59 -18.56
C LEU A 124 -7.21 -8.79 -19.69
N GLY A 125 -5.90 -8.54 -19.61
CA GLY A 125 -5.13 -7.79 -20.60
C GLY A 125 -4.76 -6.36 -20.18
N ASP A 126 -4.27 -5.59 -21.17
CA ASP A 126 -3.84 -4.21 -20.95
C ASP A 126 -5.05 -3.33 -20.53
N LYS A 127 -4.88 -2.62 -19.42
CA LYS A 127 -5.89 -1.70 -18.83
C LYS A 127 -6.46 -0.67 -19.81
N LYS A 128 -5.73 -0.33 -20.89
CA LYS A 128 -6.19 0.60 -21.93
C LYS A 128 -7.12 -0.04 -22.95
N SER A 129 -7.18 -1.36 -22.99
CA SER A 129 -7.96 -2.14 -23.97
C SER A 129 -9.07 -2.98 -23.35
N VAL A 130 -9.08 -3.15 -22.03
CA VAL A 130 -10.14 -3.91 -21.33
C VAL A 130 -11.44 -3.12 -21.37
N SER A 131 -12.51 -3.76 -21.90
CA SER A 131 -13.83 -3.15 -21.93
C SER A 131 -14.64 -3.44 -20.67
N LYS A 132 -15.68 -2.63 -20.41
CA LYS A 132 -16.62 -2.86 -19.31
C LYS A 132 -17.30 -4.23 -19.45
N GLU A 133 -17.61 -4.67 -20.67
CA GLU A 133 -18.21 -5.99 -20.92
C GLU A 133 -17.26 -7.14 -20.52
N THR A 134 -15.95 -6.98 -20.77
CA THR A 134 -14.94 -7.97 -20.33
C THR A 134 -14.90 -8.07 -18.81
N ILE A 135 -15.00 -6.94 -18.13
CA ILE A 135 -15.08 -6.88 -16.66
C ILE A 135 -16.32 -7.58 -16.15
N LEU A 136 -17.50 -7.21 -16.69
CA LEU A 136 -18.77 -7.81 -16.29
C LEU A 136 -18.85 -9.31 -16.55
N ALA A 137 -18.13 -9.82 -17.55
CA ALA A 137 -18.04 -11.25 -17.84
C ALA A 137 -17.31 -12.06 -16.74
N THR A 138 -16.56 -11.42 -15.87
CA THR A 138 -15.96 -12.07 -14.68
C THR A 138 -16.94 -12.16 -13.51
N GLU A 139 -18.13 -11.57 -13.64
CA GLU A 139 -19.18 -11.49 -12.62
C GLU A 139 -18.64 -11.01 -11.24
N PRO A 140 -17.95 -9.88 -11.17
CA PRO A 140 -17.35 -9.44 -9.92
C PRO A 140 -18.43 -8.93 -8.97
N ASP A 141 -18.25 -9.19 -7.68
CA ASP A 141 -19.03 -8.60 -6.59
C ASP A 141 -18.28 -7.45 -5.88
N LEU A 142 -17.03 -7.19 -6.31
CA LEU A 142 -16.25 -6.01 -5.93
C LEU A 142 -15.23 -5.68 -7.02
N ILE A 143 -15.04 -4.38 -7.29
CA ILE A 143 -13.96 -3.88 -8.16
C ILE A 143 -13.07 -2.94 -7.34
N LEU A 144 -11.76 -3.24 -7.30
CA LEU A 144 -10.74 -2.44 -6.61
C LEU A 144 -9.87 -1.68 -7.60
N GLY A 145 -9.56 -0.41 -7.32
CA GLY A 145 -8.63 0.34 -8.18
C GLY A 145 -8.42 1.80 -7.82
N LYS A 146 -7.69 2.49 -8.68
CA LYS A 146 -7.41 3.94 -8.56
C LYS A 146 -8.54 4.76 -9.14
N GLY A 147 -9.19 5.59 -8.32
CA GLY A 147 -10.29 6.46 -8.75
C GLY A 147 -9.97 7.25 -10.02
N PRO A 148 -8.98 8.15 -10.01
CA PRO A 148 -8.70 9.06 -11.13
C PRO A 148 -8.24 8.39 -12.43
N LEU A 149 -7.67 7.19 -12.34
CA LEU A 149 -7.10 6.48 -13.51
C LEU A 149 -8.04 5.46 -14.11
N MET A 150 -8.83 4.80 -13.27
CA MET A 150 -9.60 3.63 -13.70
C MET A 150 -11.09 3.95 -13.81
N PHE A 151 -11.67 4.65 -12.84
CA PHE A 151 -13.12 4.85 -12.79
C PHE A 151 -13.58 6.11 -13.50
N THR A 152 -13.26 6.19 -14.80
CA THR A 152 -13.67 7.29 -15.69
C THR A 152 -14.42 6.76 -16.90
N GLU A 153 -15.21 7.61 -17.55
CA GLU A 153 -15.92 7.26 -18.79
C GLU A 153 -14.99 6.81 -19.92
N SER A 154 -13.76 7.32 -19.94
CA SER A 154 -12.75 7.00 -20.95
C SER A 154 -11.95 5.75 -20.65
N SER A 155 -12.16 5.14 -19.49
CA SER A 155 -11.48 3.92 -19.05
C SER A 155 -12.49 2.78 -18.85
N ILE A 156 -12.64 2.26 -17.65
CA ILE A 156 -13.51 1.12 -17.39
C ILE A 156 -14.95 1.47 -17.00
N GLY A 157 -15.29 2.76 -16.94
CA GLY A 157 -16.57 3.27 -16.47
C GLY A 157 -16.45 3.97 -15.11
N THR A 158 -17.45 4.75 -14.75
CA THR A 158 -17.46 5.53 -13.50
C THR A 158 -17.89 4.68 -12.29
N VAL A 159 -17.58 5.15 -11.08
CA VAL A 159 -18.07 4.58 -9.82
C VAL A 159 -19.59 4.45 -9.85
N GLN A 160 -20.31 5.52 -10.26
CA GLN A 160 -21.76 5.52 -10.36
C GLN A 160 -22.28 4.45 -11.32
N SER A 161 -21.59 4.26 -12.44
CA SER A 161 -22.04 3.28 -13.46
C SER A 161 -21.95 1.82 -12.98
N TYR A 162 -21.13 1.52 -11.97
CA TYR A 162 -21.10 0.22 -11.31
C TYR A 162 -22.10 0.13 -10.16
N GLN A 163 -22.29 1.21 -9.39
CA GLN A 163 -23.36 1.27 -8.38
C GLN A 163 -24.75 1.00 -9.00
N GLU A 164 -25.04 1.58 -10.18
CA GLU A 164 -26.30 1.33 -10.91
C GLU A 164 -26.47 -0.13 -11.33
N LEU A 165 -25.37 -0.88 -11.46
CA LEU A 165 -25.38 -2.32 -11.74
C LEU A 165 -25.39 -3.18 -10.45
N GLY A 166 -25.38 -2.56 -9.27
CA GLY A 166 -25.30 -3.26 -8.00
C GLY A 166 -23.92 -3.86 -7.72
N ILE A 167 -22.87 -3.38 -8.37
CA ILE A 167 -21.49 -3.82 -8.17
C ILE A 167 -20.76 -2.74 -7.35
N PRO A 168 -20.43 -3.01 -6.08
CA PRO A 168 -19.66 -2.08 -5.28
C PRO A 168 -18.23 -1.91 -5.82
N VAL A 169 -17.67 -0.73 -5.56
CA VAL A 169 -16.32 -0.33 -5.95
C VAL A 169 -15.57 0.11 -4.71
N TYR A 170 -14.29 -0.17 -4.62
CA TYR A 170 -13.40 0.49 -3.68
C TYR A 170 -12.31 1.24 -4.44
N THR A 171 -12.23 2.55 -4.21
CA THR A 171 -11.17 3.40 -4.76
C THR A 171 -10.13 3.68 -3.69
N GLU A 172 -8.85 3.37 -3.99
CA GLU A 172 -7.74 3.59 -3.07
C GLU A 172 -7.70 5.05 -2.58
N LEU A 173 -7.74 5.29 -1.28
CA LEU A 173 -7.57 6.61 -0.68
C LEU A 173 -6.21 7.20 -1.04
N ALA A 174 -5.17 6.38 -1.02
CA ALA A 174 -3.81 6.76 -1.39
C ALA A 174 -3.67 7.21 -2.86
N SER A 175 -4.68 7.03 -3.71
CA SER A 175 -4.72 7.48 -5.09
C SER A 175 -5.81 8.51 -5.38
N ALA A 176 -6.67 8.81 -4.43
CA ALA A 176 -7.82 9.70 -4.62
C ALA A 176 -7.39 11.16 -4.93
N SER A 177 -8.26 11.91 -5.61
CA SER A 177 -8.04 13.34 -5.91
C SER A 177 -8.32 14.26 -4.70
N ILE A 178 -7.89 13.85 -3.51
CA ILE A 178 -8.02 14.56 -2.23
C ILE A 178 -6.64 15.01 -1.72
N ASP A 179 -6.59 15.72 -0.60
CA ASP A 179 -5.33 15.95 0.08
C ASP A 179 -4.79 14.64 0.63
N GLN A 180 -3.53 14.33 0.31
CA GLN A 180 -2.90 13.05 0.61
C GLN A 180 -2.05 13.12 1.87
N SER A 181 -2.11 12.03 2.68
CA SER A 181 -1.16 11.73 3.74
C SER A 181 -0.67 10.29 3.63
N LEU A 182 0.39 9.94 4.33
CA LEU A 182 0.85 8.55 4.40
C LEU A 182 -0.17 7.66 5.14
N ASP A 183 -0.99 8.25 6.01
CA ASP A 183 -2.07 7.56 6.72
C ASP A 183 -3.11 6.97 5.76
N ASN A 184 -3.30 7.58 4.57
CA ASN A 184 -4.21 7.02 3.57
C ASN A 184 -3.82 5.60 3.13
N ILE A 185 -2.52 5.27 3.13
CA ILE A 185 -2.03 3.93 2.81
C ILE A 185 -2.43 2.94 3.91
N VAL A 186 -2.31 3.36 5.16
CA VAL A 186 -2.66 2.55 6.34
C VAL A 186 -4.17 2.35 6.42
N GLU A 187 -4.93 3.42 6.12
CA GLU A 187 -6.39 3.40 6.09
C GLU A 187 -6.93 2.48 4.98
N ASP A 188 -6.31 2.49 3.78
CA ASP A 188 -6.67 1.54 2.71
C ASP A 188 -6.56 0.08 3.19
N VAL A 189 -5.51 -0.26 3.96
CA VAL A 189 -5.35 -1.61 4.52
C VAL A 189 -6.47 -1.95 5.50
N ARG A 190 -6.83 -1.02 6.39
CA ARG A 190 -7.91 -1.22 7.38
C ARG A 190 -9.27 -1.36 6.70
N ASN A 191 -9.55 -0.49 5.73
CA ASN A 191 -10.81 -0.53 4.97
C ASN A 191 -10.98 -1.85 4.21
N ILE A 192 -9.91 -2.36 3.58
CA ILE A 192 -9.94 -3.69 2.96
C ILE A 192 -10.16 -4.77 4.02
N GLY A 193 -9.55 -4.65 5.20
CA GLY A 193 -9.80 -5.55 6.32
C GLY A 193 -11.27 -5.62 6.74
N GLU A 194 -11.94 -4.46 6.81
CA GLU A 194 -13.36 -4.37 7.14
C GLU A 194 -14.24 -4.92 6.02
N ILE A 195 -13.98 -4.54 4.76
CA ILE A 195 -14.76 -5.01 3.60
C ILE A 195 -14.74 -6.55 3.50
N PHE A 196 -13.61 -7.20 3.80
CA PHE A 196 -13.45 -8.66 3.68
C PHE A 196 -13.62 -9.41 5.01
N ASN A 197 -13.95 -8.74 6.10
CA ASN A 197 -14.06 -9.34 7.44
C ASN A 197 -12.76 -10.07 7.88
N VAL A 198 -11.61 -9.47 7.63
CA VAL A 198 -10.27 -9.97 8.00
C VAL A 198 -9.49 -8.93 8.83
N GLN A 199 -10.19 -8.20 9.69
CA GLN A 199 -9.65 -7.07 10.46
C GLN A 199 -8.43 -7.44 11.28
N GLU A 200 -8.38 -8.64 11.87
CA GLU A 200 -7.23 -9.06 12.67
C GLU A 200 -5.94 -9.03 11.86
N THR A 201 -5.94 -9.67 10.68
CA THR A 201 -4.79 -9.70 9.77
C THR A 201 -4.50 -8.32 9.19
N ALA A 202 -5.52 -7.60 8.77
CA ALA A 202 -5.38 -6.27 8.18
C ALA A 202 -4.85 -5.25 9.19
N ASN A 203 -5.39 -5.21 10.41
CA ASN A 203 -4.94 -4.29 11.44
C ASN A 203 -3.51 -4.59 11.88
N SER A 204 -3.14 -5.87 12.02
CA SER A 204 -1.74 -6.24 12.30
C SER A 204 -0.78 -5.72 11.23
N TYR A 205 -1.14 -5.84 9.97
CA TYR A 205 -0.32 -5.32 8.86
C TYR A 205 -0.34 -3.78 8.78
N ALA A 206 -1.48 -3.15 9.03
CA ALA A 206 -1.61 -1.70 9.10
C ALA A 206 -0.75 -1.09 10.22
N ASP A 207 -0.72 -1.74 11.39
CA ASP A 207 0.10 -1.32 12.52
C ASP A 207 1.60 -1.46 12.21
N GLU A 208 2.02 -2.56 11.57
CA GLU A 208 3.41 -2.71 11.08
C GLU A 208 3.79 -1.59 10.10
N LEU A 209 2.89 -1.23 9.17
CA LEU A 209 3.13 -0.13 8.22
C LEU A 209 3.23 1.21 8.95
N GLN A 210 2.34 1.48 9.91
CA GLN A 210 2.37 2.72 10.69
C GLN A 210 3.67 2.85 11.49
N GLU A 211 4.08 1.81 12.19
CA GLU A 211 5.35 1.80 12.92
C GLU A 211 6.55 2.09 12.01
N ARG A 212 6.56 1.55 10.78
CA ARG A 212 7.62 1.80 9.79
C ARG A 212 7.61 3.24 9.28
N ILE A 213 6.42 3.83 9.08
CA ILE A 213 6.25 5.23 8.68
C ILE A 213 6.76 6.13 9.81
N ASP A 214 6.33 5.91 11.05
CA ASP A 214 6.71 6.70 12.21
C ASP A 214 8.22 6.65 12.44
N ALA A 215 8.82 5.47 12.42
CA ALA A 215 10.27 5.30 12.56
C ALA A 215 11.08 6.00 11.46
N LEU A 216 10.54 6.05 10.23
CA LEU A 216 11.15 6.80 9.12
C LEU A 216 11.06 8.30 9.37
N MET A 217 9.89 8.80 9.74
CA MET A 217 9.66 10.23 9.99
C MET A 217 10.49 10.73 11.18
N ASP A 218 10.60 9.96 12.25
CA ASP A 218 11.47 10.28 13.40
C ASP A 218 12.95 10.39 12.98
N LYS A 219 13.40 9.45 12.14
CA LYS A 219 14.77 9.45 11.62
C LYS A 219 15.05 10.67 10.75
N VAL A 220 14.09 11.06 9.90
CA VAL A 220 14.21 12.22 9.01
C VAL A 220 14.12 13.52 9.80
N SER A 221 13.22 13.63 10.77
CA SER A 221 13.06 14.82 11.62
C SER A 221 14.33 15.20 12.41
N SER A 222 15.18 14.21 12.66
CA SER A 222 16.49 14.41 13.31
C SER A 222 17.57 14.97 12.38
N GLN A 223 17.31 15.02 11.08
CA GLN A 223 18.25 15.54 10.07
C GLN A 223 18.00 17.04 9.87
N SER A 224 19.06 17.79 9.69
CA SER A 224 19.02 19.21 9.35
C SER A 224 19.57 19.43 7.94
N GLY A 225 18.91 20.24 7.15
CA GLY A 225 19.34 20.58 5.79
C GLY A 225 18.19 21.14 4.95
N GLU A 226 18.55 21.76 3.83
CA GLU A 226 17.57 22.12 2.80
C GLU A 226 16.97 20.85 2.20
N PRO A 227 15.69 20.85 1.82
CA PRO A 227 15.07 19.72 1.14
C PRO A 227 15.82 19.37 -0.15
N LEU A 228 15.98 18.06 -0.41
CA LEU A 228 16.55 17.58 -1.66
C LEU A 228 15.54 17.75 -2.79
N LYS A 229 16.01 18.27 -3.92
CA LYS A 229 15.22 18.45 -5.15
C LYS A 229 15.21 17.18 -5.96
N VAL A 230 14.03 16.60 -6.14
CA VAL A 230 13.83 15.30 -6.82
C VAL A 230 13.02 15.50 -8.10
N LEU A 231 13.44 14.84 -9.18
CA LEU A 231 12.69 14.70 -10.41
C LEU A 231 12.30 13.23 -10.63
N PHE A 232 11.03 12.93 -10.75
CA PHE A 232 10.55 11.63 -11.23
C PHE A 232 10.47 11.63 -12.76
N MET A 233 11.33 10.80 -13.40
CA MET A 233 11.41 10.68 -14.86
C MET A 233 10.83 9.35 -15.31
N ALA A 234 9.69 9.37 -16.02
CA ALA A 234 9.03 8.18 -16.51
C ALA A 234 9.64 7.59 -17.79
N GLY A 235 10.40 8.38 -18.54
CA GLY A 235 11.07 7.94 -19.76
C GLY A 235 11.71 9.07 -20.52
N TYR A 236 12.65 8.73 -21.43
CA TYR A 236 13.33 9.66 -22.32
C TYR A 236 13.34 9.09 -23.74
N ALA A 237 12.82 9.85 -24.71
CA ALA A 237 12.83 9.50 -26.12
C ALA A 237 12.84 10.76 -26.98
N ASP A 238 13.47 10.69 -28.16
CA ASP A 238 13.50 11.76 -29.18
C ASP A 238 13.90 13.15 -28.64
N GLY A 239 14.88 13.20 -27.72
CA GLY A 239 15.36 14.43 -27.14
C GLY A 239 14.51 15.06 -26.06
N THR A 240 13.40 14.40 -25.69
CA THR A 240 12.47 14.84 -24.64
C THR A 240 12.23 13.78 -23.60
N PHE A 241 11.73 14.18 -22.42
CA PHE A 241 11.35 13.26 -21.36
C PHE A 241 9.94 13.54 -20.84
N VAL A 242 9.40 12.53 -20.19
CA VAL A 242 8.17 12.61 -19.41
C VAL A 242 8.55 12.62 -17.94
N ALA A 243 8.00 13.55 -17.20
CA ALA A 243 8.14 13.58 -15.75
C ALA A 243 6.77 13.64 -15.09
N TYR A 244 6.67 13.09 -13.91
CA TYR A 244 5.41 13.05 -13.20
C TYR A 244 5.53 13.60 -11.77
N ASN A 245 4.39 14.03 -11.27
CA ASN A 245 4.16 14.35 -9.89
C ASN A 245 2.73 13.93 -9.53
N SER A 246 2.55 13.37 -8.36
CA SER A 246 1.25 13.10 -7.76
C SER A 246 1.22 13.64 -6.34
N LYS A 247 0.02 13.85 -5.80
CA LYS A 247 -0.13 14.28 -4.39
C LYS A 247 0.56 13.30 -3.44
N MET A 248 0.40 11.99 -3.65
CA MET A 248 1.06 10.97 -2.84
C MET A 248 2.59 10.98 -2.99
N SER A 249 3.13 11.13 -4.23
CA SER A 249 4.58 11.22 -4.40
C SER A 249 5.17 12.46 -3.73
N SER A 250 4.47 13.59 -3.77
CA SER A 250 4.86 14.78 -3.02
C SER A 250 4.80 14.56 -1.52
N CYS A 251 3.75 13.89 -1.01
CA CYS A 251 3.64 13.53 0.40
C CYS A 251 4.82 12.66 0.86
N MET A 252 5.17 11.63 0.08
CA MET A 252 6.32 10.76 0.36
C MET A 252 7.65 11.52 0.37
N LEU A 253 7.85 12.41 -0.61
CA LEU A 253 9.06 13.23 -0.65
C LEU A 253 9.16 14.17 0.55
N ASN A 254 8.06 14.84 0.90
CA ASN A 254 8.03 15.74 2.06
C ASN A 254 8.36 14.99 3.36
N ALA A 255 7.86 13.76 3.53
CA ALA A 255 8.21 12.90 4.66
C ALA A 255 9.71 12.53 4.70
N LEU A 256 10.41 12.63 3.57
CA LEU A 256 11.85 12.38 3.43
C LEU A 256 12.72 13.65 3.44
N ASN A 257 12.15 14.81 3.79
CA ASN A 257 12.79 16.12 3.65
C ASN A 257 13.28 16.35 2.21
N ALA A 258 12.42 16.06 1.23
CA ALA A 258 12.66 16.24 -0.18
C ALA A 258 11.44 16.88 -0.86
N GLU A 259 11.63 17.47 -2.03
CA GLU A 259 10.57 18.09 -2.83
C GLU A 259 10.65 17.68 -4.30
N ASN A 260 9.51 17.55 -4.96
CA ASN A 260 9.51 17.39 -6.40
C ASN A 260 9.79 18.74 -7.07
N VAL A 261 10.74 18.78 -8.03
CA VAL A 261 11.06 20.01 -8.78
C VAL A 261 9.93 20.46 -9.71
N LEU A 262 8.87 19.65 -9.86
CA LEU A 262 7.69 19.95 -10.65
C LEU A 262 6.45 20.04 -9.76
N ASP A 263 5.70 21.11 -9.88
CA ASP A 263 4.37 21.21 -9.27
C ASP A 263 3.37 20.25 -9.91
N LYS A 264 3.53 19.99 -11.21
CA LYS A 264 2.69 19.07 -11.99
C LYS A 264 3.58 18.28 -12.95
N GLY A 265 3.16 17.05 -13.27
CA GLY A 265 3.78 16.25 -14.31
C GLY A 265 3.77 16.97 -15.67
N GLY A 266 4.71 16.64 -16.53
CA GLY A 266 4.86 17.22 -17.84
C GLY A 266 5.36 16.23 -18.89
N ASN A 267 4.90 16.41 -20.12
CA ASN A 267 5.35 15.67 -21.30
C ASN A 267 6.16 16.58 -22.21
N GLY A 268 7.08 16.01 -22.98
CA GLY A 268 7.89 16.76 -23.95
C GLY A 268 8.88 17.74 -23.31
N LEU A 269 9.32 17.46 -22.08
CA LEU A 269 10.33 18.25 -21.38
C LEU A 269 11.70 18.01 -22.02
N THR A 270 12.48 19.09 -22.20
CA THR A 270 13.79 19.04 -22.83
C THR A 270 14.91 18.98 -21.80
N LEU A 271 16.16 18.76 -22.28
CA LEU A 271 17.34 18.81 -21.41
C LEU A 271 17.59 20.22 -20.86
N GLU A 272 17.16 21.28 -21.56
CA GLU A 272 17.21 22.66 -21.06
C GLU A 272 16.24 22.83 -19.85
N ASN A 273 15.06 22.20 -19.92
CA ASN A 273 14.14 22.18 -18.78
C ASN A 273 14.79 21.47 -17.60
N LEU A 274 15.43 20.31 -17.81
CA LEU A 274 16.13 19.57 -16.76
C LEU A 274 17.23 20.41 -16.10
N VAL A 275 18.05 21.09 -16.89
CA VAL A 275 19.10 21.98 -16.37
C VAL A 275 18.52 23.14 -15.59
N SER A 276 17.39 23.71 -16.05
CA SER A 276 16.69 24.80 -15.35
C SER A 276 16.09 24.37 -14.02
N MET A 277 15.52 23.17 -13.96
CA MET A 277 14.97 22.58 -12.73
C MET A 277 16.06 22.27 -11.71
N ASN A 278 17.25 21.94 -12.17
CA ASN A 278 18.42 21.63 -11.34
C ASN A 278 18.12 20.66 -10.19
N PRO A 279 17.60 19.43 -10.48
CA PRO A 279 17.34 18.46 -9.43
C PRO A 279 18.65 17.95 -8.83
N ASP A 280 18.62 17.61 -7.53
CA ASP A 280 19.71 16.91 -6.85
C ASP A 280 19.68 15.41 -7.15
N ILE A 281 18.49 14.87 -7.40
CA ILE A 281 18.22 13.44 -7.66
C ILE A 281 17.23 13.30 -8.82
N ILE A 282 17.50 12.35 -9.70
CA ILE A 282 16.57 11.87 -10.74
C ILE A 282 16.23 10.41 -10.42
N VAL A 283 14.91 10.10 -10.35
CA VAL A 283 14.35 8.78 -10.06
C VAL A 283 13.65 8.26 -11.30
#